data_2ef2c76d21c33a0eb50e751fa5cd7897
#
_entry.id   2ef2c76d21c33a0eb50e751fa5cd7897
#
_cell.length_a   1.000
_cell.length_b   1.000
_cell.length_c   1.000
_cell.angle_alpha   90.00
_cell.angle_beta   90.00
_cell.angle_gamma   90.00
#
_symmetry.space_group_name_H-M   'P 1'
#
loop_
_entity.id
_entity.type
_entity.pdbx_description
1 polymer ?
#
loop_
_entity_poly.entity_id
_entity_poly.type
_entity_poly.pdbx_seq_one_letter_code
_entity_poly.pdbx_strand_id
1 'polypeptide(L)'
;MQFKTLKEKLAEGLEVRVMAISAFPNPKIIEVAGKFGDLDGVWIDQEHSGLPNQELELLLLACRASGLDAFVRVAPTDYATVMRPMEGGASGIMMAQVRSVADVEQAVRWMKYSPEGERGLFLGNYEAEFGSKSAAKHVVDSNRDRWTVIQIETAEAVDCVEGIAAVDGVLSLIHI
;
A
#
# COMPACT_ATOMS: atom_id res chain seq x y z
N MET A 1 -18.40 1.99 15.18
CA MET A 1 -18.21 1.01 14.09
C MET A 1 -16.73 0.73 14.00
N GLN A 2 -16.28 -0.51 14.04
CA GLN A 2 -14.85 -0.82 13.94
C GLN A 2 -14.41 -0.58 12.49
N PHE A 3 -13.33 0.16 12.29
CA PHE A 3 -12.75 0.40 10.96
C PHE A 3 -12.28 -0.93 10.38
N LYS A 4 -12.72 -1.25 9.14
CA LYS A 4 -12.23 -2.40 8.37
C LYS A 4 -11.32 -1.92 7.26
N THR A 5 -10.18 -2.56 7.13
CA THR A 5 -9.24 -2.32 6.04
C THR A 5 -9.79 -2.79 4.68
N LEU A 6 -9.22 -2.30 3.58
CA LEU A 6 -9.57 -2.78 2.23
C LEU A 6 -9.32 -4.29 2.11
N LYS A 7 -8.22 -4.77 2.66
CA LYS A 7 -7.87 -6.22 2.66
C LYS A 7 -8.94 -7.06 3.34
N GLU A 8 -9.43 -6.63 4.52
CA GLU A 8 -10.48 -7.34 5.25
C GLU A 8 -11.79 -7.35 4.47
N LYS A 9 -12.18 -6.23 3.87
CA LYS A 9 -13.39 -6.12 3.04
C LYS A 9 -13.32 -7.04 1.82
N LEU A 10 -12.20 -7.03 1.10
CA LEU A 10 -11.99 -7.90 -0.05
C LEU A 10 -12.00 -9.39 0.33
N ALA A 11 -11.40 -9.75 1.47
CA ALA A 11 -11.43 -11.13 1.98
C ALA A 11 -12.84 -11.63 2.33
N GLU A 12 -13.74 -10.71 2.69
CA GLU A 12 -15.17 -11.00 2.92
C GLU A 12 -16.00 -11.00 1.61
N GLY A 13 -15.38 -10.77 0.45
CA GLY A 13 -16.06 -10.69 -0.85
C GLY A 13 -16.89 -9.42 -1.04
N LEU A 14 -16.62 -8.38 -0.27
CA LEU A 14 -17.31 -7.09 -0.36
C LEU A 14 -16.73 -6.26 -1.51
N GLU A 15 -17.61 -5.49 -2.16
CA GLU A 15 -17.19 -4.43 -3.07
C GLU A 15 -16.51 -3.31 -2.27
N VAL A 16 -15.41 -2.78 -2.80
CA VAL A 16 -14.70 -1.63 -2.21
C VAL A 16 -14.67 -0.46 -3.21
N ARG A 17 -14.86 0.75 -2.70
CA ARG A 17 -14.83 1.99 -3.46
C ARG A 17 -13.63 2.81 -3.05
N VAL A 18 -12.77 3.11 -4.02
CA VAL A 18 -11.51 3.79 -3.80
C VAL A 18 -11.43 5.05 -4.65
N MET A 19 -11.05 6.17 -4.03
CA MET A 19 -10.78 7.42 -4.72
C MET A 19 -9.29 7.53 -5.04
N ALA A 20 -8.95 7.90 -6.28
CA ALA A 20 -7.57 8.20 -6.67
C ALA A 20 -7.19 9.64 -6.36
N ILE A 21 -6.02 9.85 -5.74
CA ILE A 21 -5.39 11.15 -5.51
C ILE A 21 -4.08 11.20 -6.28
N SER A 22 -4.01 12.06 -7.29
CA SER A 22 -2.82 12.26 -8.13
C SER A 22 -2.57 13.77 -8.34
N ALA A 23 -3.28 14.41 -9.26
CA ALA A 23 -3.04 15.80 -9.67
C ALA A 23 -3.31 16.85 -8.59
N PHE A 24 -4.15 16.55 -7.60
CA PHE A 24 -4.54 17.47 -6.53
C PHE A 24 -4.35 16.82 -5.15
N PRO A 25 -3.10 16.67 -4.69
CA PRO A 25 -2.79 16.01 -3.42
C PRO A 25 -3.08 16.93 -2.22
N ASN A 26 -4.36 17.08 -1.88
CA ASN A 26 -4.79 17.97 -0.79
C ASN A 26 -5.51 17.18 0.31
N PRO A 27 -5.03 17.22 1.58
CA PRO A 27 -5.67 16.55 2.72
C PRO A 27 -7.15 16.91 2.90
N LYS A 28 -7.55 18.15 2.55
CA LYS A 28 -8.93 18.60 2.64
C LYS A 28 -9.88 17.82 1.71
N ILE A 29 -9.41 17.41 0.55
CA ILE A 29 -10.22 16.56 -0.36
C ILE A 29 -10.50 15.21 0.30
N ILE A 30 -9.52 14.64 0.98
CA ILE A 30 -9.65 13.36 1.70
C ILE A 30 -10.65 13.51 2.86
N GLU A 31 -10.57 14.60 3.63
CA GLU A 31 -11.51 14.89 4.72
C GLU A 31 -12.96 15.00 4.19
N VAL A 32 -13.16 15.71 3.09
CA VAL A 32 -14.48 15.82 2.44
C VAL A 32 -14.97 14.48 1.94
N ALA A 33 -14.11 13.71 1.28
CA ALA A 33 -14.43 12.38 0.76
C ALA A 33 -14.82 11.40 1.88
N GLY A 34 -14.09 11.38 2.99
CA GLY A 34 -14.41 10.53 4.15
C GLY A 34 -15.70 10.94 4.86
N LYS A 35 -16.06 12.23 4.80
CA LYS A 35 -17.29 12.72 5.43
C LYS A 35 -18.55 12.50 4.60
N PHE A 36 -18.47 12.65 3.31
CA PHE A 36 -19.62 12.70 2.40
C PHE A 36 -19.60 11.60 1.33
N GLY A 37 -18.46 10.99 1.11
CA GLY A 37 -18.29 9.90 0.16
C GLY A 37 -18.68 8.56 0.77
N ASP A 38 -19.19 7.68 -0.06
CA ASP A 38 -19.38 6.27 0.24
C ASP A 38 -18.12 5.55 -0.23
N LEU A 39 -16.99 5.83 0.45
CA LEU A 39 -15.66 5.37 0.11
C LEU A 39 -15.06 4.51 1.23
N ASP A 40 -14.30 3.51 0.81
CA ASP A 40 -13.59 2.59 1.70
C ASP A 40 -12.11 2.95 1.83
N GLY A 41 -11.56 3.61 0.83
CA GLY A 41 -10.15 3.94 0.82
C GLY A 41 -9.72 4.96 -0.22
N VAL A 42 -8.43 5.24 -0.21
CA VAL A 42 -7.77 6.18 -1.11
C VAL A 42 -6.55 5.50 -1.74
N TRP A 43 -6.44 5.65 -3.04
CA TRP A 43 -5.23 5.33 -3.80
C TRP A 43 -4.44 6.62 -4.00
N ILE A 44 -3.24 6.71 -3.42
CA ILE A 44 -2.34 7.86 -3.55
C ILE A 44 -1.26 7.54 -4.58
N ASP A 45 -1.07 8.43 -5.53
CA ASP A 45 -0.16 8.23 -6.65
C ASP A 45 1.19 8.92 -6.41
N GLN A 46 2.28 8.15 -6.30
CA GLN A 46 3.66 8.64 -6.28
C GLN A 46 4.42 8.31 -7.58
N GLU A 47 3.79 7.64 -8.54
CA GLU A 47 4.43 7.38 -9.82
C GLU A 47 4.39 8.62 -10.73
N HIS A 48 3.21 9.22 -10.89
CA HIS A 48 3.00 10.32 -11.84
C HIS A 48 2.73 11.69 -11.22
N SER A 49 2.63 11.79 -9.91
CA SER A 49 2.25 13.05 -9.26
C SER A 49 3.41 13.93 -8.79
N GLY A 50 4.64 13.42 -8.75
CA GLY A 50 5.77 14.13 -8.17
C GLY A 50 5.62 14.43 -6.66
N LEU A 51 4.74 13.69 -5.97
CA LEU A 51 4.40 13.87 -4.56
C LEU A 51 5.59 13.52 -3.65
N PRO A 52 6.13 14.45 -2.86
CA PRO A 52 7.22 14.17 -1.94
C PRO A 52 6.73 13.38 -0.71
N ASN A 53 7.63 12.63 -0.07
CA ASN A 53 7.26 11.77 1.06
C ASN A 53 6.61 12.53 2.24
N GLN A 54 7.02 13.76 2.51
CA GLN A 54 6.40 14.58 3.58
C GLN A 54 4.93 14.90 3.30
N GLU A 55 4.59 15.20 2.05
CA GLU A 55 3.19 15.41 1.65
C GLU A 55 2.42 14.11 1.64
N LEU A 56 3.04 13.00 1.21
CA LEU A 56 2.45 11.67 1.32
C LEU A 56 2.04 11.35 2.76
N GLU A 57 2.92 11.58 3.73
CA GLU A 57 2.62 11.33 5.15
C GLU A 57 1.41 12.14 5.63
N LEU A 58 1.26 13.40 5.18
CA LEU A 58 0.08 14.23 5.49
C LEU A 58 -1.21 13.68 4.87
N LEU A 59 -1.15 13.16 3.63
CA LEU A 59 -2.30 12.53 3.00
C LEU A 59 -2.68 11.23 3.71
N LEU A 60 -1.71 10.41 4.08
CA LEU A 60 -1.95 9.18 4.84
C LEU A 60 -2.54 9.48 6.23
N LEU A 61 -2.06 10.55 6.89
CA LEU A 61 -2.67 11.04 8.14
C LEU A 61 -4.13 11.46 7.93
N ALA A 62 -4.41 12.20 6.85
CA ALA A 62 -5.79 12.62 6.52
C ALA A 62 -6.70 11.41 6.25
N CYS A 63 -6.22 10.37 5.54
CA CYS A 63 -6.96 9.13 5.34
C CYS A 63 -7.36 8.49 6.68
N ARG A 64 -6.39 8.31 7.58
CA ARG A 64 -6.64 7.75 8.92
C ARG A 64 -7.62 8.58 9.74
N ALA A 65 -7.45 9.90 9.74
CA ALA A 65 -8.35 10.83 10.45
C ALA A 65 -9.77 10.82 9.90
N SER A 66 -9.93 10.46 8.63
CA SER A 66 -11.22 10.40 7.93
C SER A 66 -11.85 8.99 7.91
N GLY A 67 -11.21 8.00 8.55
CA GLY A 67 -11.69 6.61 8.58
C GLY A 67 -11.58 5.91 7.22
N LEU A 68 -10.64 6.32 6.37
CA LEU A 68 -10.37 5.72 5.07
C LEU A 68 -9.06 4.92 5.12
N ASP A 69 -9.06 3.73 4.53
CA ASP A 69 -7.82 2.99 4.28
C ASP A 69 -7.04 3.64 3.14
N ALA A 70 -5.73 3.37 3.04
CA ALA A 70 -4.93 3.97 2.00
C ALA A 70 -3.84 3.03 1.49
N PHE A 71 -3.62 3.04 0.17
CA PHE A 71 -2.47 2.42 -0.47
C PHE A 71 -1.82 3.39 -1.46
N VAL A 72 -0.55 3.15 -1.76
CA VAL A 72 0.27 4.07 -2.54
C VAL A 72 0.76 3.37 -3.80
N ARG A 73 0.57 4.02 -4.96
CA ARG A 73 1.17 3.57 -6.21
C ARG A 73 2.60 4.10 -6.31
N VAL A 74 3.51 3.18 -6.60
CA VAL A 74 4.93 3.47 -6.81
C VAL A 74 5.48 2.68 -8.01
N ALA A 75 6.51 3.22 -8.66
CA ALA A 75 7.39 2.42 -9.49
C ALA A 75 8.51 1.89 -8.57
N PRO A 76 8.59 0.59 -8.27
CA PRO A 76 9.44 0.05 -7.20
C PRO A 76 10.90 -0.04 -7.65
N THR A 77 11.57 1.10 -7.73
CA THR A 77 12.94 1.24 -8.22
C THR A 77 14.00 0.85 -7.19
N ASP A 78 13.67 0.99 -5.90
CA ASP A 78 14.57 0.68 -4.79
C ASP A 78 13.81 0.39 -3.49
N TYR A 79 14.54 -0.05 -2.48
CA TYR A 79 14.01 -0.36 -1.15
C TYR A 79 13.25 0.81 -0.52
N ALA A 80 13.78 2.03 -0.61
CA ALA A 80 13.18 3.19 0.06
C ALA A 80 11.85 3.61 -0.59
N THR A 81 11.71 3.42 -1.90
CA THR A 81 10.47 3.68 -2.65
C THR A 81 9.32 2.83 -2.12
N VAL A 82 9.58 1.60 -1.74
CA VAL A 82 8.56 0.67 -1.19
C VAL A 82 8.37 0.87 0.31
N MET A 83 9.46 1.03 1.06
CA MET A 83 9.43 1.06 2.52
C MET A 83 8.80 2.35 3.09
N ARG A 84 9.11 3.53 2.52
CA ARG A 84 8.66 4.81 3.08
C ARG A 84 7.13 4.98 3.14
N PRO A 85 6.35 4.65 2.11
CA PRO A 85 4.89 4.69 2.21
C PRO A 85 4.34 3.79 3.33
N MET A 86 4.95 2.61 3.52
CA MET A 86 4.54 1.68 4.58
C MET A 86 4.75 2.28 5.96
N GLU A 87 5.91 2.88 6.22
CA GLU A 87 6.21 3.57 7.49
C GLU A 87 5.31 4.80 7.72
N GLY A 88 4.94 5.50 6.65
CA GLY A 88 3.96 6.59 6.69
C GLY A 88 2.54 6.13 7.03
N GLY A 89 2.26 4.83 6.95
CA GLY A 89 1.00 4.23 7.35
C GLY A 89 0.10 3.78 6.20
N ALA A 90 0.65 3.58 5.00
CA ALA A 90 -0.06 2.90 3.94
C ALA A 90 -0.32 1.44 4.31
N SER A 91 -1.51 0.93 4.02
CA SER A 91 -1.86 -0.47 4.25
C SER A 91 -1.34 -1.41 3.17
N GLY A 92 -1.10 -0.86 1.98
CA GLY A 92 -0.57 -1.60 0.85
C GLY A 92 0.17 -0.72 -0.15
N ILE A 93 0.79 -1.39 -1.12
CA ILE A 93 1.50 -0.78 -2.24
C ILE A 93 0.90 -1.27 -3.55
N MET A 94 0.66 -0.35 -4.48
CA MET A 94 0.41 -0.70 -5.88
C MET A 94 1.71 -0.54 -6.65
N MET A 95 2.20 -1.62 -7.23
CA MET A 95 3.45 -1.64 -7.99
C MET A 95 3.16 -1.45 -9.46
N ALA A 96 3.64 -0.33 -10.00
CA ALA A 96 3.61 -0.02 -11.42
C ALA A 96 4.89 -0.51 -12.12
N GLN A 97 4.88 -0.59 -13.45
CA GLN A 97 6.04 -0.87 -14.30
C GLN A 97 6.76 -2.20 -14.02
N VAL A 98 6.10 -3.17 -13.42
CA VAL A 98 6.67 -4.51 -13.25
C VAL A 98 6.78 -5.21 -14.61
N ARG A 99 7.83 -6.01 -14.78
CA ARG A 99 8.11 -6.73 -16.04
C ARG A 99 8.31 -8.23 -15.83
N SER A 100 8.55 -8.65 -14.59
CA SER A 100 8.87 -10.05 -14.30
C SER A 100 8.34 -10.46 -12.93
N VAL A 101 8.24 -11.77 -12.71
CA VAL A 101 7.97 -12.37 -11.40
C VAL A 101 9.03 -11.92 -10.38
N ALA A 102 10.30 -11.85 -10.79
CA ALA A 102 11.40 -11.45 -9.91
C ALA A 102 11.27 -10.00 -9.41
N ASP A 103 10.75 -9.08 -10.21
CA ASP A 103 10.49 -7.69 -9.79
C ASP A 103 9.47 -7.67 -8.64
N VAL A 104 8.40 -8.46 -8.77
CA VAL A 104 7.35 -8.56 -7.76
C VAL A 104 7.86 -9.21 -6.49
N GLU A 105 8.57 -10.33 -6.60
CA GLU A 105 9.20 -11.01 -5.46
C GLU A 105 10.16 -10.08 -4.71
N GLN A 106 10.98 -9.30 -5.42
CA GLN A 106 11.90 -8.37 -4.79
C GLN A 106 11.14 -7.25 -4.05
N ALA A 107 10.12 -6.68 -4.66
CA ALA A 107 9.34 -5.63 -4.02
C ALA A 107 8.57 -6.17 -2.79
N VAL A 108 8.03 -7.39 -2.85
CA VAL A 108 7.42 -8.05 -1.68
C VAL A 108 8.45 -8.27 -0.57
N ARG A 109 9.69 -8.70 -0.89
CA ARG A 109 10.75 -8.81 0.11
C ARG A 109 11.07 -7.48 0.80
N TRP A 110 11.02 -6.36 0.09
CA TRP A 110 11.19 -5.03 0.68
C TRP A 110 10.03 -4.59 1.58
N MET A 111 8.83 -5.15 1.37
CA MET A 111 7.66 -4.86 2.20
C MET A 111 7.64 -5.67 3.50
N LYS A 112 8.17 -6.89 3.48
CA LYS A 112 8.06 -7.86 4.56
C LYS A 112 9.30 -7.86 5.46
N TYR A 113 9.09 -8.10 6.74
CA TYR A 113 10.15 -8.32 7.72
C TYR A 113 10.64 -9.79 7.67
N SER A 114 11.88 -10.02 8.13
CA SER A 114 12.41 -11.39 8.29
C SER A 114 11.45 -12.27 9.14
N PRO A 115 11.25 -13.57 8.80
CA PRO A 115 11.95 -14.33 7.75
C PRO A 115 11.32 -14.19 6.34
N GLU A 116 10.19 -13.54 6.17
CA GLU A 116 9.45 -13.45 4.89
C GLU A 116 10.07 -12.42 3.94
N GLY A 117 10.89 -11.49 4.45
CA GLY A 117 11.49 -10.43 3.66
C GLY A 117 12.71 -9.79 4.31
N GLU A 118 13.08 -8.63 3.78
CA GLU A 118 14.35 -7.94 4.08
C GLU A 118 14.12 -6.54 4.67
N ARG A 119 12.87 -6.20 5.02
CA ARG A 119 12.54 -4.87 5.55
C ARG A 119 13.27 -4.60 6.86
N GLY A 120 13.92 -3.43 6.95
CA GLY A 120 14.56 -2.95 8.18
C GLY A 120 13.54 -2.60 9.25
N LEU A 121 13.80 -3.04 10.50
CA LEU A 121 12.89 -2.78 11.61
C LEU A 121 13.13 -1.39 12.21
N PHE A 122 12.10 -0.54 12.16
CA PHE A 122 12.06 0.75 12.86
C PHE A 122 10.72 0.90 13.58
N LEU A 123 10.75 1.10 14.90
CA LEU A 123 9.53 1.16 15.70
C LEU A 123 9.01 2.59 15.94
N GLY A 124 9.75 3.60 15.54
CA GLY A 124 9.38 5.02 15.77
C GLY A 124 8.40 5.59 14.72
N ASN A 125 7.68 4.75 13.98
CA ASN A 125 6.73 5.14 12.94
C ASN A 125 5.28 4.82 13.33
N TYR A 126 4.33 5.28 12.50
CA TYR A 126 2.91 5.05 12.73
C TYR A 126 2.54 3.56 12.73
N GLU A 127 3.08 2.78 11.81
CA GLU A 127 2.77 1.35 11.67
C GLU A 127 3.08 0.56 12.94
N ALA A 128 4.18 0.92 13.62
CA ALA A 128 4.58 0.35 14.91
C ALA A 128 3.94 1.07 16.12
N GLU A 129 2.94 1.93 15.88
CA GLU A 129 2.28 2.73 16.91
C GLU A 129 3.29 3.54 17.77
N PHE A 130 4.32 4.10 17.10
CA PHE A 130 5.38 4.88 17.73
C PHE A 130 6.08 4.17 18.90
N GLY A 131 6.30 2.87 18.75
CA GLY A 131 7.00 2.03 19.73
C GLY A 131 6.12 1.48 20.86
N SER A 132 4.81 1.68 20.81
CA SER A 132 3.89 1.07 21.78
C SER A 132 3.68 -0.43 21.54
N LYS A 133 3.85 -0.91 20.29
CA LYS A 133 3.89 -2.33 19.97
C LYS A 133 5.26 -2.94 20.29
N SER A 134 5.29 -4.16 20.80
CA SER A 134 6.54 -4.92 20.84
C SER A 134 7.02 -5.24 19.43
N ALA A 135 8.34 -5.31 19.23
CA ALA A 135 8.94 -5.64 17.94
C ALA A 135 8.39 -6.95 17.34
N ALA A 136 8.29 -8.01 18.15
CA ALA A 136 7.78 -9.29 17.72
C ALA A 136 6.32 -9.22 17.22
N LYS A 137 5.45 -8.50 17.97
CA LYS A 137 4.07 -8.31 17.56
C LYS A 137 3.97 -7.48 16.29
N HIS A 138 4.75 -6.39 16.19
CA HIS A 138 4.76 -5.54 15.01
C HIS A 138 5.15 -6.31 13.75
N VAL A 139 6.21 -7.11 13.79
CA VAL A 139 6.68 -7.93 12.67
C VAL A 139 5.58 -8.89 12.19
N VAL A 140 4.96 -9.63 13.12
CA VAL A 140 3.90 -10.59 12.78
C VAL A 140 2.68 -9.89 12.18
N ASP A 141 2.21 -8.80 12.80
CA ASP A 141 1.04 -8.06 12.32
C ASP A 141 1.31 -7.46 10.94
N SER A 142 2.47 -6.82 10.75
CA SER A 142 2.85 -6.20 9.48
C SER A 142 2.97 -7.22 8.35
N ASN A 143 3.66 -8.33 8.58
CA ASN A 143 3.80 -9.38 7.56
C ASN A 143 2.45 -9.97 7.15
N ARG A 144 1.52 -10.14 8.10
CA ARG A 144 0.16 -10.60 7.81
C ARG A 144 -0.69 -9.56 7.08
N ASP A 145 -0.66 -8.30 7.54
CA ASP A 145 -1.66 -7.30 7.17
C ASP A 145 -1.29 -6.47 5.94
N ARG A 146 0.02 -6.29 5.67
CA ARG A 146 0.48 -5.54 4.50
C ARG A 146 0.37 -6.36 3.22
N TRP A 147 -0.05 -5.70 2.15
CA TRP A 147 -0.41 -6.31 0.89
C TRP A 147 0.09 -5.50 -0.31
N THR A 148 0.11 -6.13 -1.47
CA THR A 148 0.42 -5.46 -2.73
C THR A 148 -0.62 -5.73 -3.82
N VAL A 149 -0.80 -4.75 -4.68
CA VAL A 149 -1.49 -4.87 -5.96
C VAL A 149 -0.46 -4.68 -7.06
N ILE A 150 -0.53 -5.49 -8.08
CA ILE A 150 0.37 -5.38 -9.23
C ILE A 150 -0.39 -4.80 -10.42
N GLN A 151 0.16 -3.76 -11.02
CA GLN A 151 -0.35 -3.16 -12.23
C GLN A 151 0.25 -3.90 -13.43
N ILE A 152 -0.61 -4.62 -14.16
CA ILE A 152 -0.22 -5.36 -15.38
C ILE A 152 -0.41 -4.42 -16.57
N GLU A 153 0.68 -3.80 -17.01
CA GLU A 153 0.67 -2.75 -18.04
C GLU A 153 1.80 -2.88 -19.06
N THR A 154 2.67 -3.88 -18.92
CA THR A 154 3.75 -4.18 -19.87
C THR A 154 3.51 -5.51 -20.56
N ALA A 155 3.99 -5.67 -21.77
CA ALA A 155 3.87 -6.94 -22.51
C ALA A 155 4.54 -8.09 -21.74
N GLU A 156 5.70 -7.81 -21.16
CA GLU A 156 6.46 -8.79 -20.37
C GLU A 156 5.68 -9.25 -19.12
N ALA A 157 4.94 -8.34 -18.46
CA ALA A 157 4.10 -8.70 -17.31
C ALA A 157 2.91 -9.56 -17.73
N VAL A 158 2.32 -9.29 -18.90
CA VAL A 158 1.25 -10.12 -19.46
C VAL A 158 1.75 -11.54 -19.73
N ASP A 159 2.95 -11.68 -20.31
CA ASP A 159 3.54 -12.98 -20.63
C ASP A 159 3.82 -13.86 -19.40
N CYS A 160 3.97 -13.24 -18.21
CA CYS A 160 4.23 -13.95 -16.95
C CYS A 160 3.15 -13.73 -15.87
N VAL A 161 1.96 -13.31 -16.25
CA VAL A 161 0.88 -12.91 -15.32
C VAL A 161 0.50 -14.01 -14.31
N GLU A 162 0.48 -15.28 -14.72
CA GLU A 162 0.20 -16.40 -13.82
C GLU A 162 1.28 -16.54 -12.74
N GLY A 163 2.55 -16.37 -13.13
CA GLY A 163 3.66 -16.37 -12.19
C GLY A 163 3.60 -15.19 -11.21
N ILE A 164 3.25 -14.01 -11.71
CA ILE A 164 3.05 -12.81 -10.85
C ILE A 164 1.91 -13.04 -9.86
N ALA A 165 0.78 -13.58 -10.33
CA ALA A 165 -0.38 -13.86 -9.48
C ALA A 165 -0.11 -14.91 -8.39
N ALA A 166 0.87 -15.79 -8.61
CA ALA A 166 1.27 -16.84 -7.67
C ALA A 166 2.24 -16.34 -6.57
N VAL A 167 2.78 -15.12 -6.67
CA VAL A 167 3.70 -14.57 -5.67
C VAL A 167 2.94 -14.33 -4.36
N ASP A 168 3.45 -14.91 -3.27
CA ASP A 168 2.88 -14.71 -1.94
C ASP A 168 2.95 -13.22 -1.51
N GLY A 169 1.85 -12.71 -1.00
CA GLY A 169 1.71 -11.28 -0.64
C GLY A 169 1.03 -10.41 -1.72
N VAL A 170 0.81 -10.94 -2.91
CA VAL A 170 -0.01 -10.28 -3.94
C VAL A 170 -1.49 -10.48 -3.59
N LEU A 171 -2.20 -9.39 -3.34
CA LEU A 171 -3.62 -9.40 -3.02
C LEU A 171 -4.50 -9.40 -4.27
N SER A 172 -4.07 -8.64 -5.29
CA SER A 172 -4.85 -8.44 -6.51
C SER A 172 -3.95 -8.02 -7.66
N LEU A 173 -4.43 -8.26 -8.87
CA LEU A 173 -3.88 -7.70 -10.09
C LEU A 173 -4.84 -6.64 -10.62
N ILE A 174 -4.30 -5.56 -11.15
CA ILE A 174 -5.07 -4.54 -11.85
C ILE A 174 -4.51 -4.39 -13.27
N HIS A 175 -5.41 -4.33 -14.23
CA HIS A 175 -5.08 -4.08 -15.63
C HIS A 175 -5.56 -2.68 -16.01
N ILE A 176 -4.72 -1.92 -16.71
CA ILE A 176 -5.02 -0.58 -17.22
C ILE A 176 -4.82 -0.58 -18.74
#